data_1bf128e22124270752af80c434f45fda
#
_entry.id   1bf128e22124270752af80c434f45fda
#
_cell.length_a   1.000
_cell.length_b   1.000
_cell.length_c   1.000
_cell.angle_alpha   90.00
_cell.angle_beta   90.00
_cell.angle_gamma   90.00
#
_symmetry.space_group_name_H-M   'P 1'
#
loop_
_entity.id
_entity.type
_entity.pdbx_description
1 polymer ?
#
loop_
_entity_poly.entity_id
_entity_poly.type
_entity_poly.pdbx_seq_one_letter_code
_entity_poly.pdbx_strand_id
1 'polypeptide(L)'
;TVQDVLTTVKASGKTGPMAAYAIQGYAPMRDEAGKLYSGRYFAAYDTTLAKQYDTASKEWEERKDSDLKEYWPRSEIPIGAEIGPHDVEGHHHSHWWTMFNPRQLLVHAQLLKAIVEGGNYDWKVREYVLGGFQQYLRNQCMFSFWNSQRDTPEPAFADKGFQPKHLVIENCVFPKLGRGNWASSVEGIVEGRDWANAPWEAVSAEGLKRRDTALSGSISGKSEKVFPEDPVNEAELYCGSSTDLVGVADSSVDLVMTDPPFGGLIQYSELSDFFYVWLRLALKKKYPDVYA
;
A
#
# COMPACT_ATOMS: atom_id res chain seq x y z
N THR A 1 25.25 15.58 18.01
CA THR A 1 24.56 16.64 17.24
C THR A 1 23.66 16.03 16.17
N VAL A 2 22.77 16.80 15.55
CA VAL A 2 21.98 16.37 14.39
C VAL A 2 22.92 15.91 13.26
N GLN A 3 24.01 16.61 13.06
CA GLN A 3 25.00 16.26 12.03
C GLN A 3 25.65 14.89 12.28
N ASP A 4 25.91 14.53 13.53
CA ASP A 4 26.51 13.22 13.87
C ASP A 4 25.50 12.09 13.55
N VAL A 5 24.20 12.30 13.84
CA VAL A 5 23.14 11.36 13.50
C VAL A 5 23.02 11.20 11.98
N LEU A 6 23.00 12.29 11.22
CA LEU A 6 22.92 12.27 9.76
C LEU A 6 24.14 11.56 9.15
N THR A 7 25.33 11.80 9.68
CA THR A 7 26.55 11.11 9.22
C THR A 7 26.48 9.61 9.46
N THR A 8 25.99 9.19 10.63
CA THR A 8 25.82 7.77 10.96
C THR A 8 24.77 7.11 10.07
N VAL A 9 23.66 7.80 9.82
CA VAL A 9 22.59 7.32 8.92
C VAL A 9 23.12 7.16 7.51
N LYS A 10 23.83 8.15 6.99
CA LYS A 10 24.47 8.08 5.67
C LYS A 10 25.44 6.90 5.55
N ALA A 11 26.29 6.69 6.54
CA ALA A 11 27.24 5.60 6.56
C ALA A 11 26.60 4.21 6.66
N SER A 12 25.46 4.10 7.36
CA SER A 12 24.74 2.83 7.56
C SER A 12 23.73 2.52 6.45
N GLY A 13 23.41 3.49 5.60
CA GLY A 13 22.34 3.36 4.59
C GLY A 13 20.95 3.11 5.18
N LYS A 14 20.73 3.45 6.44
CA LYS A 14 19.48 3.25 7.18
C LYS A 14 18.83 4.57 7.53
N THR A 15 17.50 4.54 7.70
CA THR A 15 16.76 5.64 8.34
C THR A 15 17.39 6.05 9.67
N GLY A 16 17.31 7.32 10.00
CA GLY A 16 17.68 7.82 11.32
C GLY A 16 16.88 7.16 12.44
N PRO A 17 17.38 7.20 13.68
CA PRO A 17 16.67 6.63 14.81
C PRO A 17 15.32 7.35 14.99
N MET A 18 14.25 6.57 15.09
CA MET A 18 12.91 7.04 15.41
C MET A 18 12.53 6.57 16.80
N ALA A 19 11.87 7.44 17.57
CA ALA A 19 11.35 7.12 18.87
C ALA A 19 9.82 7.06 18.82
N ALA A 20 9.26 5.92 19.15
CA ALA A 20 7.82 5.79 19.37
C ALA A 20 7.47 6.51 20.70
N TYR A 21 6.46 7.38 20.70
CA TYR A 21 6.05 8.14 21.87
C TYR A 21 4.58 7.96 22.23
N ALA A 22 3.75 7.57 21.28
CA ALA A 22 2.32 7.37 21.48
C ALA A 22 1.78 6.20 20.66
N ILE A 23 0.69 5.63 21.11
CA ILE A 23 -0.13 4.67 20.38
C ILE A 23 -1.54 5.22 20.21
N GLN A 24 -2.16 4.82 19.11
CA GLN A 24 -3.60 4.91 18.95
C GLN A 24 -4.19 3.51 19.02
N GLY A 25 -5.23 3.36 19.79
CA GLY A 25 -5.96 2.11 19.93
C GLY A 25 -7.47 2.31 19.80
N TYR A 26 -8.17 1.17 19.76
CA TYR A 26 -9.63 1.12 19.80
C TYR A 26 -10.07 0.21 20.93
N ALA A 27 -11.05 0.64 21.71
CA ALA A 27 -11.62 -0.12 22.79
C ALA A 27 -13.15 -0.02 22.75
N PRO A 28 -13.87 -1.04 23.26
CA PRO A 28 -15.29 -0.94 23.46
C PRO A 28 -15.60 0.19 24.47
N MET A 29 -16.36 1.17 24.04
CA MET A 29 -16.84 2.29 24.88
C MET A 29 -18.36 2.34 24.85
N ARG A 30 -18.95 3.04 25.80
CA ARG A 30 -20.40 3.30 25.83
C ARG A 30 -20.66 4.79 25.73
N ASP A 31 -21.67 5.14 24.94
CA ASP A 31 -22.15 6.51 24.86
C ASP A 31 -23.03 6.86 26.09
N GLU A 32 -23.52 8.10 26.14
CA GLU A 32 -24.37 8.60 27.25
C GLU A 32 -25.65 7.79 27.41
N ALA A 33 -26.15 7.17 26.31
CA ALA A 33 -27.31 6.28 26.33
C ALA A 33 -26.97 4.83 26.70
N GLY A 34 -25.70 4.53 26.99
CA GLY A 34 -25.21 3.20 27.35
C GLY A 34 -24.98 2.25 26.15
N LYS A 35 -25.13 2.74 24.91
CA LYS A 35 -24.90 1.95 23.71
C LYS A 35 -23.41 1.71 23.48
N LEU A 36 -23.03 0.48 23.22
CA LEU A 36 -21.67 0.07 22.93
C LEU A 36 -21.20 0.60 21.55
N TYR A 37 -20.01 1.17 21.53
CA TYR A 37 -19.33 1.56 20.27
C TYR A 37 -17.82 1.29 20.38
N SER A 38 -17.12 1.25 19.24
CA SER A 38 -15.67 1.15 19.20
C SER A 38 -15.05 2.55 19.31
N GLY A 39 -14.62 2.90 20.50
CA GLY A 39 -14.04 4.19 20.80
C GLY A 39 -12.53 4.20 20.53
N ARG A 40 -12.06 5.27 19.89
CA ARG A 40 -10.64 5.53 19.65
C ARG A 40 -10.02 6.18 20.91
N TYR A 41 -8.82 5.75 21.27
CA TYR A 41 -8.06 6.35 22.36
C TYR A 41 -6.60 6.54 21.97
N PHE A 42 -5.91 7.41 22.68
CA PHE A 42 -4.47 7.58 22.59
C PHE A 42 -3.85 7.28 23.96
N ALA A 43 -2.66 6.67 23.95
CA ALA A 43 -1.90 6.38 25.15
C ALA A 43 -0.40 6.58 24.89
N ALA A 44 0.38 6.74 25.95
CA ALA A 44 1.82 6.79 25.84
C ALA A 44 2.37 5.42 25.39
N TYR A 45 3.45 5.45 24.64
CA TYR A 45 4.21 4.25 24.31
C TYR A 45 4.97 3.79 25.57
N ASP A 46 4.74 2.57 26.00
CA ASP A 46 5.25 2.02 27.25
C ASP A 46 6.38 1.00 27.05
N THR A 47 6.94 0.55 28.17
CA THR A 47 8.03 -0.44 28.18
C THR A 47 7.61 -1.81 27.68
N THR A 48 6.34 -2.17 27.77
CA THR A 48 5.80 -3.44 27.27
C THR A 48 5.80 -3.45 25.73
N LEU A 49 5.32 -2.38 25.15
CA LEU A 49 5.33 -2.18 23.70
C LEU A 49 6.77 -2.08 23.16
N ALA A 50 7.67 -1.43 23.88
CA ALA A 50 9.09 -1.38 23.54
C ALA A 50 9.70 -2.79 23.50
N LYS A 51 9.45 -3.64 24.50
CA LYS A 51 9.91 -5.02 24.53
C LYS A 51 9.35 -5.86 23.38
N GLN A 52 8.09 -5.64 22.99
CA GLN A 52 7.49 -6.32 21.84
C GLN A 52 8.19 -5.91 20.53
N TYR A 53 8.51 -4.64 20.38
CA TYR A 53 9.27 -4.15 19.23
C TYR A 53 10.68 -4.76 19.17
N ASP A 54 11.38 -4.77 20.31
CA ASP A 54 12.72 -5.37 20.43
C ASP A 54 12.72 -6.86 20.09
N THR A 55 11.68 -7.57 20.54
CA THR A 55 11.52 -9.00 20.24
C THR A 55 11.34 -9.20 18.72
N ALA A 56 10.47 -8.45 18.09
CA ALA A 56 10.27 -8.53 16.64
C ALA A 56 11.53 -8.14 15.86
N SER A 57 12.28 -7.14 16.34
CA SER A 57 13.54 -6.73 15.74
C SER A 57 14.62 -7.81 15.81
N LYS A 58 14.72 -8.52 16.93
CA LYS A 58 15.62 -9.68 17.08
C LYS A 58 15.22 -10.82 16.16
N GLU A 59 13.94 -11.16 16.13
CA GLU A 59 13.42 -12.20 15.23
C GLU A 59 13.70 -11.85 13.76
N TRP A 60 13.58 -10.59 13.37
CA TRP A 60 13.95 -10.13 12.04
C TRP A 60 15.43 -10.42 11.74
N GLU A 61 16.35 -10.02 12.64
CA GLU A 61 17.77 -10.22 12.44
C GLU A 61 18.15 -11.71 12.32
N GLU A 62 17.48 -12.60 13.06
CA GLU A 62 17.69 -14.05 13.01
C GLU A 62 17.17 -14.67 11.71
N ARG A 63 16.07 -14.14 11.14
CA ARG A 63 15.34 -14.77 10.04
C ARG A 63 15.58 -14.16 8.67
N LYS A 64 16.00 -12.89 8.60
CA LYS A 64 16.17 -12.16 7.33
C LYS A 64 17.09 -12.84 6.32
N ASP A 65 18.15 -13.52 6.78
CA ASP A 65 19.13 -14.21 5.94
C ASP A 65 18.97 -15.74 5.94
N SER A 66 17.94 -16.27 6.61
CA SER A 66 17.57 -17.68 6.63
C SER A 66 16.29 -17.94 5.86
N ASP A 67 15.21 -18.22 6.53
CA ASP A 67 13.93 -18.62 5.92
C ASP A 67 13.15 -17.47 5.23
N LEU A 68 13.53 -16.21 5.50
CA LEU A 68 12.94 -15.02 4.87
C LEU A 68 13.84 -14.39 3.80
N LYS A 69 14.99 -15.00 3.51
CA LYS A 69 16.01 -14.45 2.61
C LYS A 69 15.47 -13.99 1.23
N GLU A 70 14.53 -14.71 0.66
CA GLU A 70 13.99 -14.45 -0.68
C GLU A 70 12.74 -13.54 -0.67
N TYR A 71 12.31 -13.03 0.50
CA TYR A 71 11.00 -12.37 0.65
C TYR A 71 11.07 -10.91 1.10
N TRP A 72 12.22 -10.24 0.95
CA TRP A 72 12.37 -8.81 1.20
C TRP A 72 13.32 -8.13 0.19
N PRO A 73 13.08 -6.87 -0.20
CA PRO A 73 13.84 -6.20 -1.24
C PRO A 73 15.21 -5.77 -0.75
N ARG A 74 16.26 -6.16 -1.47
CA ARG A 74 17.67 -5.82 -1.18
C ARG A 74 18.28 -4.86 -2.17
N SER A 75 17.53 -4.49 -3.22
CA SER A 75 18.04 -3.60 -4.26
C SER A 75 18.23 -2.17 -3.74
N GLU A 76 19.20 -1.51 -4.32
CA GLU A 76 19.41 -0.08 -4.15
C GLU A 76 18.24 0.70 -4.73
N ILE A 77 18.00 1.89 -4.17
CA ILE A 77 17.06 2.86 -4.73
C ILE A 77 17.79 3.62 -5.84
N PRO A 78 17.35 3.54 -7.10
CA PRO A 78 17.99 4.27 -8.19
C PRO A 78 17.78 5.78 -8.01
N ILE A 79 18.76 6.57 -8.42
CA ILE A 79 18.65 8.03 -8.44
C ILE A 79 17.72 8.42 -9.60
N GLY A 80 16.72 9.23 -9.31
CA GLY A 80 15.73 9.70 -10.27
C GLY A 80 15.28 11.13 -9.96
N ALA A 81 14.21 11.58 -10.60
CA ALA A 81 13.67 12.92 -10.42
C ALA A 81 12.91 13.09 -9.09
N GLU A 82 12.20 12.05 -8.64
CA GLU A 82 11.50 12.00 -7.34
C GLU A 82 12.38 11.41 -6.23
N ILE A 83 13.49 10.81 -6.61
CA ILE A 83 14.45 10.16 -5.73
C ILE A 83 15.76 10.93 -5.84
N GLY A 84 15.70 12.22 -5.64
CA GLY A 84 16.83 13.12 -5.75
C GLY A 84 17.46 13.47 -4.40
N PRO A 85 18.51 14.32 -4.42
CA PRO A 85 19.25 14.69 -3.21
C PRO A 85 18.42 15.43 -2.16
N HIS A 86 17.23 15.89 -2.51
CA HIS A 86 16.31 16.59 -1.60
C HIS A 86 15.26 15.68 -0.98
N ASP A 87 15.03 14.49 -1.55
CA ASP A 87 14.00 13.55 -1.14
C ASP A 87 14.60 12.31 -0.44
N VAL A 88 14.40 11.13 -1.02
CA VAL A 88 14.79 9.86 -0.39
C VAL A 88 16.30 9.74 -0.23
N GLU A 89 17.08 10.11 -1.25
CA GLU A 89 18.55 10.10 -1.17
C GLU A 89 19.06 11.16 -0.21
N GLY A 90 18.52 12.37 -0.23
CA GLY A 90 18.87 13.46 0.69
C GLY A 90 18.61 13.11 2.16
N HIS A 91 17.69 12.20 2.41
CA HIS A 91 17.41 11.62 3.73
C HIS A 91 18.13 10.28 3.96
N HIS A 92 19.09 9.93 3.10
CA HIS A 92 20.01 8.80 3.23
C HIS A 92 19.37 7.42 3.14
N HIS A 93 18.27 7.28 2.42
CA HIS A 93 17.72 5.99 2.06
C HIS A 93 18.48 5.41 0.85
N SER A 94 19.29 4.41 1.08
CA SER A 94 20.12 3.79 0.02
C SER A 94 19.46 2.58 -0.63
N HIS A 95 18.57 1.91 0.07
CA HIS A 95 17.93 0.67 -0.37
C HIS A 95 16.45 0.69 -0.03
N TRP A 96 15.63 0.00 -0.79
CA TRP A 96 14.19 -0.05 -0.58
C TRP A 96 13.77 -0.57 0.79
N TRP A 97 14.52 -1.51 1.38
CA TRP A 97 14.24 -2.00 2.72
C TRP A 97 14.41 -0.93 3.82
N THR A 98 15.20 0.10 3.58
CA THR A 98 15.42 1.17 4.56
C THR A 98 14.18 2.03 4.81
N MET A 99 13.17 1.93 3.93
CA MET A 99 11.88 2.59 4.09
C MET A 99 10.97 1.90 5.12
N PHE A 100 11.44 0.83 5.74
CA PHE A 100 10.69 0.02 6.71
C PHE A 100 11.50 -0.16 7.99
N ASN A 101 10.82 -0.28 9.11
CA ASN A 101 11.47 -0.69 10.34
C ASN A 101 11.58 -2.24 10.41
N PRO A 102 12.41 -2.80 11.32
CA PRO A 102 12.60 -4.25 11.41
C PRO A 102 11.32 -5.06 11.63
N ARG A 103 10.38 -4.55 12.42
CA ARG A 103 9.09 -5.22 12.67
C ARG A 103 8.22 -5.23 11.41
N GLN A 104 8.19 -4.16 10.66
CA GLN A 104 7.51 -4.09 9.36
C GLN A 104 8.12 -5.09 8.37
N LEU A 105 9.45 -5.10 8.24
CA LEU A 105 10.15 -6.05 7.36
C LEU A 105 9.85 -7.50 7.72
N LEU A 106 9.88 -7.84 9.01
CA LEU A 106 9.54 -9.18 9.48
C LEU A 106 8.15 -9.60 9.02
N VAL A 107 7.16 -8.75 9.28
CA VAL A 107 5.76 -9.07 8.95
C VAL A 107 5.53 -9.13 7.45
N HIS A 108 6.09 -8.19 6.69
CA HIS A 108 5.90 -8.15 5.23
C HIS A 108 6.58 -9.34 4.55
N ALA A 109 7.79 -9.70 4.98
CA ALA A 109 8.50 -10.86 4.45
C ALA A 109 7.76 -12.18 4.78
N GLN A 110 7.26 -12.32 6.00
CA GLN A 110 6.42 -13.48 6.39
C GLN A 110 5.13 -13.54 5.57
N LEU A 111 4.47 -12.40 5.38
CA LEU A 111 3.23 -12.32 4.61
C LEU A 111 3.47 -12.66 3.13
N LEU A 112 4.52 -12.09 2.52
CA LEU A 112 4.89 -12.41 1.14
C LEU A 112 5.23 -13.89 0.98
N LYS A 113 6.01 -14.47 1.92
CA LYS A 113 6.32 -15.91 1.96
C LYS A 113 5.03 -16.73 2.05
N ALA A 114 4.11 -16.38 2.92
CA ALA A 114 2.83 -17.08 3.06
C ALA A 114 1.97 -17.00 1.78
N ILE A 115 1.99 -15.88 1.06
CA ILE A 115 1.30 -15.74 -0.23
C ILE A 115 1.95 -16.66 -1.28
N VAL A 116 3.27 -16.71 -1.33
CA VAL A 116 4.01 -17.47 -2.36
C VAL A 116 4.01 -18.96 -2.08
N GLU A 117 4.21 -19.39 -0.84
CA GLU A 117 4.38 -20.79 -0.45
C GLU A 117 3.13 -21.41 0.19
N GLY A 118 2.25 -20.57 0.77
CA GLY A 118 1.11 -21.04 1.57
C GLY A 118 0.04 -21.76 0.75
N GLY A 119 -0.42 -22.91 1.25
CA GLY A 119 -1.56 -23.66 0.72
C GLY A 119 -1.40 -24.14 -0.71
N ASN A 120 -2.38 -24.91 -1.18
CA ASN A 120 -2.46 -25.40 -2.56
C ASN A 120 -3.43 -24.54 -3.38
N TYR A 121 -3.11 -23.24 -3.50
CA TYR A 121 -3.92 -22.30 -4.28
C TYR A 121 -3.37 -22.12 -5.69
N ASP A 122 -4.29 -21.89 -6.65
CA ASP A 122 -3.94 -21.51 -8.01
C ASP A 122 -3.15 -20.20 -8.03
N TRP A 123 -2.26 -20.07 -9.02
CA TRP A 123 -1.47 -18.84 -9.20
C TRP A 123 -2.33 -17.60 -9.45
N LYS A 124 -3.45 -17.73 -10.14
CA LYS A 124 -4.38 -16.62 -10.33
C LYS A 124 -4.88 -16.05 -9.00
N VAL A 125 -5.18 -16.91 -8.03
CA VAL A 125 -5.56 -16.47 -6.68
C VAL A 125 -4.41 -15.74 -6.01
N ARG A 126 -3.18 -16.25 -6.11
CA ARG A 126 -1.99 -15.60 -5.54
C ARG A 126 -1.74 -14.23 -6.15
N GLU A 127 -1.93 -14.07 -7.46
CA GLU A 127 -1.78 -12.80 -8.17
C GLU A 127 -2.79 -11.76 -7.68
N TYR A 128 -4.05 -12.12 -7.48
CA TYR A 128 -5.03 -11.24 -6.85
C TYR A 128 -4.62 -10.84 -5.42
N VAL A 129 -4.15 -11.79 -4.63
CA VAL A 129 -3.70 -11.53 -3.26
C VAL A 129 -2.44 -10.66 -3.25
N LEU A 130 -1.53 -10.80 -4.22
CA LEU A 130 -0.38 -9.90 -4.42
C LEU A 130 -0.82 -8.48 -4.78
N GLY A 131 -1.91 -8.30 -5.53
CA GLY A 131 -2.54 -6.99 -5.73
C GLY A 131 -2.99 -6.36 -4.42
N GLY A 132 -3.61 -7.14 -3.53
CA GLY A 132 -3.94 -6.71 -2.16
C GLY A 132 -2.71 -6.37 -1.32
N PHE A 133 -1.62 -7.13 -1.50
CA PHE A 133 -0.36 -6.87 -0.83
C PHE A 133 0.25 -5.51 -1.22
N GLN A 134 0.18 -5.12 -2.48
CA GLN A 134 0.61 -3.78 -2.91
C GLN A 134 -0.21 -2.67 -2.25
N GLN A 135 -1.53 -2.81 -2.27
CA GLN A 135 -2.43 -1.84 -1.64
C GLN A 135 -2.17 -1.70 -0.13
N TYR A 136 -1.82 -2.80 0.53
CA TYR A 136 -1.41 -2.83 1.93
C TYR A 136 -0.07 -2.12 2.16
N LEU A 137 0.97 -2.41 1.37
CA LEU A 137 2.34 -1.90 1.55
C LEU A 137 2.43 -0.38 1.63
N ARG A 138 1.67 0.35 0.82
CA ARG A 138 1.72 1.82 0.78
C ARG A 138 1.32 2.48 2.11
N ASN A 139 0.61 1.73 2.98
CA ASN A 139 0.19 2.19 4.29
C ASN A 139 1.06 1.62 5.43
N GLN A 140 2.05 0.79 5.10
CA GLN A 140 2.81 -0.03 6.04
C GLN A 140 4.32 0.20 5.93
N CYS A 141 4.72 1.43 5.67
CA CYS A 141 6.13 1.83 5.64
C CYS A 141 6.37 3.08 6.50
N MET A 142 7.62 3.43 6.73
CA MET A 142 8.03 4.58 7.55
C MET A 142 7.81 5.95 6.84
N PHE A 143 7.15 5.95 5.68
CA PHE A 143 6.66 7.15 4.98
C PHE A 143 5.16 7.36 5.17
N SER A 144 4.46 6.43 5.80
CA SER A 144 3.08 6.64 6.24
C SER A 144 3.07 7.61 7.42
N PHE A 145 2.10 8.53 7.44
CA PHE A 145 2.12 9.62 8.41
C PHE A 145 0.74 9.94 8.98
N TRP A 146 0.73 10.64 10.09
CA TRP A 146 -0.49 11.14 10.70
C TRP A 146 -0.85 12.50 10.12
N ASN A 147 -2.03 12.60 9.53
CA ASN A 147 -2.60 13.87 9.10
C ASN A 147 -3.41 14.48 10.24
N SER A 148 -2.82 15.46 10.91
CA SER A 148 -3.44 16.13 12.07
C SER A 148 -4.68 16.96 11.72
N GLN A 149 -4.81 17.41 10.47
CA GLN A 149 -6.00 18.16 10.03
C GLN A 149 -7.20 17.25 9.83
N ARG A 150 -6.97 16.02 9.36
CA ARG A 150 -8.02 15.02 9.09
C ARG A 150 -8.15 14.01 10.23
N ASP A 151 -7.24 14.05 11.19
CA ASP A 151 -7.17 13.13 12.32
C ASP A 151 -7.18 11.65 11.86
N THR A 152 -6.35 11.33 10.86
CA THR A 152 -6.31 10.00 10.22
C THR A 152 -4.92 9.65 9.71
N PRO A 153 -4.58 8.33 9.61
CA PRO A 153 -3.42 7.87 8.87
C PRO A 153 -3.52 8.18 7.37
N GLU A 154 -2.41 8.60 6.79
CA GLU A 154 -2.27 8.77 5.34
C GLU A 154 -1.19 7.84 4.79
N PRO A 155 -1.35 7.32 3.56
CA PRO A 155 -0.37 6.47 2.92
C PRO A 155 0.89 7.23 2.49
N ALA A 156 1.95 6.50 2.20
CA ALA A 156 3.25 7.04 1.80
C ALA A 156 3.17 8.05 0.63
N PHE A 157 2.29 7.81 -0.34
CA PHE A 157 2.18 8.61 -1.57
C PHE A 157 1.03 9.63 -1.55
N ALA A 158 0.51 9.98 -0.39
CA ALA A 158 -0.57 10.98 -0.30
C ALA A 158 -0.14 12.35 -0.85
N ASP A 159 1.15 12.67 -0.77
CA ASP A 159 1.75 13.90 -1.30
C ASP A 159 2.46 13.73 -2.66
N LYS A 160 2.14 12.68 -3.38
CA LYS A 160 2.64 12.39 -4.75
C LYS A 160 4.14 12.08 -4.86
N GLY A 161 4.83 11.77 -3.78
CA GLY A 161 6.27 11.49 -3.78
C GLY A 161 6.76 10.81 -2.50
N PHE A 162 8.05 10.48 -2.48
CA PHE A 162 8.73 9.90 -1.31
C PHE A 162 9.21 10.99 -0.36
N GLN A 163 8.30 11.64 0.34
CA GLN A 163 8.65 12.71 1.26
C GLN A 163 8.67 12.21 2.71
N PRO A 164 9.83 12.23 3.38
CA PRO A 164 9.93 11.92 4.80
C PRO A 164 9.04 12.85 5.64
N LYS A 165 8.37 12.29 6.62
CA LYS A 165 7.39 13.00 7.45
C LYS A 165 7.84 13.08 8.91
N HIS A 166 7.38 14.14 9.61
CA HIS A 166 7.67 14.31 11.03
C HIS A 166 6.82 13.42 11.93
N LEU A 167 5.56 13.16 11.54
CA LEU A 167 4.63 12.33 12.29
C LEU A 167 4.45 10.98 11.60
N VAL A 168 5.53 10.23 11.53
CA VAL A 168 5.50 8.86 10.98
C VAL A 168 4.64 7.98 11.87
N ILE A 169 3.86 7.13 11.25
CA ILE A 169 3.08 6.11 11.93
C ILE A 169 3.49 4.72 11.50
N GLU A 170 3.44 3.78 12.42
CA GLU A 170 3.41 2.36 12.13
C GLU A 170 1.97 1.87 12.28
N ASN A 171 1.37 1.47 11.17
CA ASN A 171 -0.03 1.08 11.13
C ASN A 171 -0.23 -0.36 11.61
N CYS A 172 -1.41 -0.69 12.13
CA CYS A 172 -1.73 -2.09 12.47
C CYS A 172 -1.85 -2.95 11.19
N VAL A 173 -1.38 -4.19 11.30
CA VAL A 173 -1.28 -5.09 10.13
C VAL A 173 -2.55 -5.90 9.93
N PHE A 174 -2.93 -6.73 10.89
CA PHE A 174 -3.98 -7.73 10.72
C PHE A 174 -5.39 -7.26 11.12
N PRO A 175 -5.58 -6.58 12.26
CA PRO A 175 -6.92 -6.16 12.65
C PRO A 175 -7.53 -5.20 11.65
N LYS A 176 -8.82 -5.37 11.37
CA LYS A 176 -9.60 -4.41 10.56
C LYS A 176 -9.90 -3.14 11.38
N LEU A 177 -8.85 -2.40 11.71
CA LEU A 177 -8.89 -1.16 12.48
C LEU A 177 -8.27 -0.04 11.65
N GLY A 178 -9.03 1.00 11.37
CA GLY A 178 -8.55 2.11 10.54
C GLY A 178 -8.31 1.70 9.07
N ARG A 179 -7.41 2.43 8.41
CA ARG A 179 -7.08 2.24 7.00
C ARG A 179 -5.76 1.46 6.82
N GLY A 180 -5.64 0.77 5.69
CA GLY A 180 -4.37 0.22 5.21
C GLY A 180 -3.89 -1.01 5.97
N ASN A 181 -4.79 -1.74 6.62
CA ASN A 181 -4.49 -3.05 7.19
C ASN A 181 -4.72 -4.17 6.17
N TRP A 182 -4.16 -5.35 6.45
CA TRP A 182 -4.25 -6.49 5.57
C TRP A 182 -5.67 -6.97 5.31
N ALA A 183 -6.50 -7.05 6.35
CA ALA A 183 -7.90 -7.49 6.23
C ALA A 183 -8.69 -6.61 5.25
N SER A 184 -8.57 -5.28 5.35
CA SER A 184 -9.24 -4.35 4.43
C SER A 184 -8.72 -4.45 3.00
N SER A 185 -7.42 -4.74 2.83
CA SER A 185 -6.84 -4.91 1.49
C SER A 185 -7.33 -6.17 0.80
N VAL A 186 -7.46 -7.28 1.53
CA VAL A 186 -8.04 -8.53 1.01
C VAL A 186 -9.52 -8.36 0.71
N GLU A 187 -10.28 -7.73 1.60
CA GLU A 187 -11.70 -7.45 1.39
C GLU A 187 -11.92 -6.62 0.12
N GLY A 188 -11.12 -5.57 -0.11
CA GLY A 188 -11.20 -4.77 -1.33
C GLY A 188 -10.95 -5.57 -2.62
N ILE A 189 -10.12 -6.61 -2.59
CA ILE A 189 -9.94 -7.52 -3.72
C ILE A 189 -11.20 -8.37 -3.94
N VAL A 190 -11.81 -8.89 -2.85
CA VAL A 190 -13.04 -9.69 -2.93
C VAL A 190 -14.19 -8.83 -3.46
N GLU A 191 -14.39 -7.64 -2.89
CA GLU A 191 -15.42 -6.70 -3.34
C GLU A 191 -15.25 -6.29 -4.81
N GLY A 192 -14.00 -6.01 -5.23
CA GLY A 192 -13.70 -5.71 -6.63
C GLY A 192 -14.00 -6.88 -7.56
N ARG A 193 -13.72 -8.11 -7.13
CA ARG A 193 -14.04 -9.32 -7.90
C ARG A 193 -15.56 -9.56 -7.99
N ASP A 194 -16.26 -9.35 -6.89
CA ASP A 194 -17.72 -9.48 -6.84
C ASP A 194 -18.39 -8.46 -7.76
N TRP A 195 -17.90 -7.22 -7.74
CA TRP A 195 -18.36 -6.20 -8.67
C TRP A 195 -18.07 -6.55 -10.13
N ALA A 196 -16.88 -7.05 -10.44
CA ALA A 196 -16.52 -7.45 -11.80
C ALA A 196 -17.39 -8.62 -12.33
N ASN A 197 -17.85 -9.52 -11.44
CA ASN A 197 -18.75 -10.60 -11.81
C ASN A 197 -20.21 -10.14 -12.01
N ALA A 198 -20.62 -9.07 -11.36
CA ALA A 198 -21.97 -8.51 -11.45
C ALA A 198 -21.92 -6.97 -11.32
N PRO A 199 -21.39 -6.29 -12.34
CA PRO A 199 -21.17 -4.86 -12.29
C PRO A 199 -22.47 -4.08 -12.12
N TRP A 200 -22.40 -3.05 -11.30
CA TRP A 200 -23.51 -2.15 -11.02
C TRP A 200 -23.05 -0.70 -10.91
N GLU A 201 -23.93 0.23 -11.21
CA GLU A 201 -23.73 1.65 -11.01
C GLU A 201 -24.82 2.21 -10.10
N ALA A 202 -24.46 3.21 -9.31
CA ALA A 202 -25.42 3.92 -8.50
C ALA A 202 -26.15 4.95 -9.36
N VAL A 203 -27.44 4.78 -9.51
CA VAL A 203 -28.29 5.80 -10.13
C VAL A 203 -28.58 6.86 -9.08
N SER A 204 -28.17 8.12 -9.33
CA SER A 204 -28.48 9.21 -8.43
C SER A 204 -30.01 9.41 -8.36
N ALA A 205 -30.61 9.33 -7.17
CA ALA A 205 -31.96 9.73 -6.99
C ALA A 205 -32.13 11.24 -7.32
N GLU A 206 -33.17 11.58 -8.05
CA GLU A 206 -33.48 12.96 -8.38
C GLU A 206 -33.54 13.79 -7.09
N GLY A 207 -32.72 14.82 -6.96
CA GLY A 207 -32.63 15.67 -5.77
C GLY A 207 -31.52 15.39 -4.77
N LEU A 208 -30.74 14.32 -4.91
CA LEU A 208 -29.52 14.09 -4.09
C LEU A 208 -28.43 15.09 -4.46
N LYS A 209 -28.15 16.02 -3.55
CA LYS A 209 -26.99 16.90 -3.72
C LYS A 209 -25.70 16.10 -3.51
N ARG A 210 -24.69 16.39 -4.32
CA ARG A 210 -23.37 15.74 -4.25
C ARG A 210 -22.74 15.73 -2.83
N ARG A 211 -23.16 16.63 -1.97
CA ARG A 211 -22.76 16.70 -0.55
C ARG A 211 -23.42 15.62 0.31
N ASP A 212 -24.64 15.24 0.00
CA ASP A 212 -25.41 14.30 0.83
C ASP A 212 -24.93 12.86 0.63
N THR A 213 -24.43 12.54 -0.57
CA THR A 213 -23.83 11.25 -0.88
C THR A 213 -22.46 11.05 -0.23
N ALA A 214 -21.70 12.11 -0.02
CA ALA A 214 -20.38 12.03 0.60
C ALA A 214 -20.41 11.82 2.11
N LEU A 215 -21.52 12.17 2.77
CA LEU A 215 -21.63 12.17 4.23
C LEU A 215 -22.28 10.90 4.79
N SER A 216 -23.06 10.19 4.01
CA SER A 216 -23.85 9.08 4.52
C SER A 216 -23.17 7.71 4.44
N GLY A 217 -22.07 7.58 3.73
CA GLY A 217 -21.40 6.28 3.51
C GLY A 217 -22.27 5.23 2.82
N SER A 218 -23.52 5.54 2.54
CA SER A 218 -24.45 4.72 1.77
C SER A 218 -25.07 5.57 0.69
N ILE A 219 -24.88 5.16 -0.55
CA ILE A 219 -25.66 5.69 -1.66
C ILE A 219 -27.05 5.12 -1.50
N SER A 220 -28.00 5.93 -1.03
CA SER A 220 -29.42 5.52 -0.89
C SER A 220 -30.17 5.50 -2.23
N GLY A 221 -29.42 5.43 -3.34
CA GLY A 221 -29.96 5.33 -4.68
C GLY A 221 -30.22 3.88 -5.09
N LYS A 222 -31.07 3.70 -6.08
CA LYS A 222 -31.18 2.39 -6.75
C LYS A 222 -29.87 2.10 -7.46
N SER A 223 -29.31 0.92 -7.25
CA SER A 223 -28.26 0.39 -8.08
C SER A 223 -28.88 -0.35 -9.27
N GLU A 224 -28.40 -0.09 -10.46
CA GLU A 224 -28.81 -0.81 -11.67
C GLU A 224 -27.63 -1.62 -12.19
N LYS A 225 -27.93 -2.82 -12.72
CA LYS A 225 -26.97 -3.60 -13.45
C LYS A 225 -26.65 -2.87 -14.75
N VAL A 226 -25.41 -2.41 -14.90
CA VAL A 226 -25.00 -1.59 -16.06
C VAL A 226 -24.83 -2.44 -17.30
N PHE A 227 -24.32 -3.66 -17.10
CA PHE A 227 -24.10 -4.60 -18.19
C PHE A 227 -24.94 -5.85 -17.96
N PRO A 228 -25.85 -6.19 -18.88
CA PRO A 228 -26.69 -7.40 -18.78
C PRO A 228 -25.90 -8.69 -18.98
N GLU A 229 -24.75 -8.65 -19.64
CA GLU A 229 -23.87 -9.75 -19.95
C GLU A 229 -22.47 -9.48 -19.37
N ASP A 230 -21.64 -10.49 -19.25
CA ASP A 230 -20.32 -10.36 -18.62
C ASP A 230 -19.34 -9.55 -19.52
N PRO A 231 -19.12 -8.25 -19.27
CA PRO A 231 -18.28 -7.43 -20.13
C PRO A 231 -16.78 -7.72 -19.97
N VAL A 232 -16.41 -8.38 -18.89
CA VAL A 232 -14.99 -8.65 -18.54
C VAL A 232 -14.43 -9.78 -19.41
N ASN A 233 -15.28 -10.67 -19.90
CA ASN A 233 -14.85 -11.77 -20.75
C ASN A 233 -14.49 -11.33 -22.19
N GLU A 234 -14.85 -10.14 -22.59
CA GLU A 234 -14.55 -9.57 -23.91
C GLU A 234 -13.38 -8.57 -23.88
N ALA A 235 -12.78 -8.32 -22.70
CA ALA A 235 -11.67 -7.40 -22.58
C ALA A 235 -10.35 -8.03 -23.07
N GLU A 236 -9.72 -7.38 -24.04
CA GLU A 236 -8.37 -7.71 -24.47
C GLU A 236 -7.36 -6.79 -23.78
N LEU A 237 -6.35 -7.39 -23.15
CA LEU A 237 -5.31 -6.65 -22.42
C LEU A 237 -3.99 -6.76 -23.17
N TYR A 238 -3.44 -5.62 -23.54
CA TYR A 238 -2.14 -5.52 -24.19
C TYR A 238 -1.13 -4.82 -23.27
N CYS A 239 0.07 -5.39 -23.21
CA CYS A 239 1.22 -4.76 -22.55
C CYS A 239 2.18 -4.24 -23.63
N GLY A 240 2.27 -2.92 -23.77
CA GLY A 240 3.09 -2.29 -24.79
C GLY A 240 3.12 -0.76 -24.68
N SER A 241 3.77 -0.13 -25.63
CA SER A 241 3.77 1.32 -25.74
C SER A 241 2.45 1.83 -26.31
N SER A 242 1.90 2.89 -25.73
CA SER A 242 0.74 3.59 -26.29
C SER A 242 1.05 4.36 -27.58
N THR A 243 2.32 4.47 -27.97
CA THR A 243 2.76 5.08 -29.23
C THR A 243 2.79 4.07 -30.38
N ASP A 244 2.66 2.78 -30.07
CA ASP A 244 2.63 1.69 -31.03
C ASP A 244 1.62 0.63 -30.57
N LEU A 245 0.41 0.72 -31.09
CA LEU A 245 -0.71 -0.14 -30.69
C LEU A 245 -0.67 -1.48 -31.45
N VAL A 246 0.38 -2.25 -31.22
CA VAL A 246 0.56 -3.58 -31.82
C VAL A 246 -0.65 -4.46 -31.47
N GLY A 247 -1.28 -5.04 -32.49
CA GLY A 247 -2.45 -5.91 -32.33
C GLY A 247 -3.80 -5.19 -32.50
N VAL A 248 -3.82 -3.87 -32.59
CA VAL A 248 -5.03 -3.11 -32.91
C VAL A 248 -5.02 -2.76 -34.40
N ALA A 249 -6.00 -3.25 -35.17
CA ALA A 249 -6.09 -3.00 -36.60
C ALA A 249 -6.47 -1.54 -36.88
N ASP A 250 -6.00 -1.01 -38.01
CA ASP A 250 -6.37 0.33 -38.46
C ASP A 250 -7.89 0.45 -38.61
N SER A 251 -8.43 1.57 -38.17
CA SER A 251 -9.87 1.89 -38.27
C SER A 251 -10.80 0.87 -37.59
N SER A 252 -10.31 0.15 -36.58
CA SER A 252 -11.09 -0.85 -35.84
C SER A 252 -11.68 -0.36 -34.53
N VAL A 253 -11.38 0.88 -34.12
CA VAL A 253 -11.79 1.46 -32.82
C VAL A 253 -12.69 2.64 -33.05
N ASP A 254 -13.90 2.59 -32.47
CA ASP A 254 -14.90 3.67 -32.55
C ASP A 254 -14.69 4.74 -31.49
N LEU A 255 -14.13 4.39 -30.33
CA LEU A 255 -13.91 5.33 -29.23
C LEU A 255 -12.56 5.08 -28.54
N VAL A 256 -11.78 6.13 -28.39
CA VAL A 256 -10.54 6.13 -27.60
C VAL A 256 -10.74 7.01 -26.37
N MET A 257 -10.56 6.42 -25.18
CA MET A 257 -10.59 7.15 -23.91
C MET A 257 -9.24 7.04 -23.24
N THR A 258 -8.61 8.18 -22.94
CA THR A 258 -7.30 8.23 -22.28
C THR A 258 -7.30 9.26 -21.16
N ASP A 259 -6.54 8.97 -20.11
CA ASP A 259 -6.20 9.90 -19.04
C ASP A 259 -4.66 9.95 -18.94
N PRO A 260 -4.01 10.72 -19.83
CA PRO A 260 -2.55 10.77 -19.89
C PRO A 260 -1.97 11.51 -18.67
N PRO A 261 -0.74 11.18 -18.25
CA PRO A 261 -0.06 11.92 -17.20
C PRO A 261 0.12 13.41 -17.60
N PHE A 262 -0.08 14.31 -16.62
CA PHE A 262 0.04 15.75 -16.81
C PHE A 262 1.51 16.19 -16.82
N GLY A 263 2.20 16.07 -17.94
CA GLY A 263 3.61 16.45 -18.11
C GLY A 263 4.53 15.71 -17.15
N GLY A 264 5.55 16.37 -16.62
CA GLY A 264 6.51 15.81 -15.66
C GLY A 264 6.15 16.01 -14.19
N LEU A 265 4.87 16.21 -13.86
CA LEU A 265 4.45 16.51 -12.48
C LEU A 265 4.52 15.31 -11.53
N ILE A 266 4.44 14.10 -12.03
CA ILE A 266 4.52 12.87 -11.25
C ILE A 266 5.36 11.86 -12.01
N GLN A 267 6.39 11.35 -11.36
CA GLN A 267 7.26 10.29 -11.91
C GLN A 267 6.68 8.93 -11.56
N TYR A 268 5.66 8.51 -12.30
CA TYR A 268 4.92 7.27 -12.01
C TYR A 268 5.80 6.03 -11.99
N SER A 269 6.79 5.95 -12.88
CA SER A 269 7.72 4.82 -12.93
C SER A 269 8.52 4.70 -11.63
N GLU A 270 9.07 5.78 -11.12
CA GLU A 270 9.84 5.80 -9.89
C GLU A 270 8.99 5.45 -8.66
N LEU A 271 7.74 5.95 -8.61
CA LEU A 271 6.81 5.59 -7.55
C LEU A 271 6.37 4.12 -7.63
N SER A 272 6.26 3.57 -8.82
CA SER A 272 5.90 2.16 -9.02
C SER A 272 7.02 1.20 -8.60
N ASP A 273 8.28 1.63 -8.63
CA ASP A 273 9.43 0.82 -8.21
C ASP A 273 9.32 0.34 -6.76
N PHE A 274 8.72 1.14 -5.88
CA PHE A 274 8.41 0.75 -4.51
C PHE A 274 7.59 -0.56 -4.43
N PHE A 275 6.64 -0.74 -5.34
CA PHE A 275 5.82 -1.94 -5.42
C PHE A 275 6.51 -3.04 -6.21
N TYR A 276 7.17 -2.67 -7.30
CA TYR A 276 7.87 -3.58 -8.19
C TYR A 276 8.91 -4.43 -7.48
N VAL A 277 9.72 -3.82 -6.59
CA VAL A 277 10.77 -4.55 -5.88
C VAL A 277 10.26 -5.65 -4.95
N TRP A 278 9.03 -5.52 -4.44
CA TRP A 278 8.36 -6.56 -3.68
C TRP A 278 7.71 -7.61 -4.58
N LEU A 279 6.99 -7.18 -5.63
CA LEU A 279 6.36 -8.09 -6.59
C LEU A 279 7.35 -8.99 -7.31
N ARG A 280 8.48 -8.42 -7.69
CA ARG A 280 9.57 -9.16 -8.33
C ARG A 280 9.99 -10.38 -7.53
N LEU A 281 10.03 -10.28 -6.19
CA LEU A 281 10.40 -11.41 -5.33
C LEU A 281 9.43 -12.60 -5.49
N ALA A 282 8.14 -12.32 -5.66
CA ALA A 282 7.12 -13.33 -5.83
C ALA A 282 7.02 -13.85 -7.28
N LEU A 283 7.16 -12.97 -8.27
CA LEU A 283 6.76 -13.23 -9.65
C LEU A 283 7.92 -13.56 -10.59
N LYS A 284 9.18 -13.25 -10.23
CA LYS A 284 10.35 -13.46 -11.11
C LYS A 284 10.53 -14.90 -11.62
N LYS A 285 10.11 -15.89 -10.84
CA LYS A 285 10.19 -17.31 -11.24
C LYS A 285 9.11 -17.69 -12.24
N LYS A 286 7.96 -17.06 -12.18
CA LYS A 286 6.82 -17.32 -13.04
C LYS A 286 6.88 -16.51 -14.34
N TYR A 287 7.34 -15.28 -14.24
CA TYR A 287 7.42 -14.34 -15.37
C TYR A 287 8.85 -13.77 -15.50
N PRO A 288 9.83 -14.61 -15.83
CA PRO A 288 11.24 -14.19 -15.87
C PRO A 288 11.49 -13.07 -16.88
N ASP A 289 10.77 -13.04 -18.00
CA ASP A 289 10.93 -12.02 -19.04
C ASP A 289 10.43 -10.62 -18.61
N VAL A 290 9.57 -10.56 -17.59
CA VAL A 290 8.99 -9.31 -17.07
C VAL A 290 9.74 -8.84 -15.80
N TYR A 291 10.21 -9.78 -14.99
CA TYR A 291 10.79 -9.51 -13.67
C TYR A 291 12.27 -9.94 -13.57
N ALA A 292 13.00 -9.80 -14.64
CA ALA A 292 14.43 -10.16 -14.71
C ALA A 292 15.32 -9.39 -13.70
#